data_354e686118caf402c176df5d8f6216c8
#
_entry.id   354e686118caf402c176df5d8f6216c8
#
_cell.length_a   1.000
_cell.length_b   1.000
_cell.length_c   1.000
_cell.angle_alpha   90.00
_cell.angle_beta   90.00
_cell.angle_gamma   90.00
#
_symmetry.space_group_name_H-M   'P 1'
#
loop_
_entity.id
_entity.type
_entity.pdbx_description
1 polymer ?
#
loop_
_entity_poly.entity_id
_entity_poly.type
_entity_poly.pdbx_seq_one_letter_code
_entity_poly.pdbx_strand_id
1 'polypeptide(L)'
;RQNFGELSYEGSTYSISALTQWQQNDYESMVTQKPSLRIDAGPTSLFDSRIMQSIAIEYSDFKSKTSHGVTTAESAKLDFGYKLQRRFSMPLGLNYIPSLAYRTQSYDLENQSNSQRQFGEWGNELHLYFHGNYEINNEVWEIDQVRHFSGLSLKHRRRTLLEQERSSNIPILDHPFSDLNLSPMDLLDHIEADDLEPSEVLRLEWTNNLIGTYQGSARELLCLNLFQDLWVNDRLEDTNPHFYGEVELHPAPWLSLEGQSKIDVNAGESLKHSLTCRIRDGRVNDLRVSYFKRQSFGEEWQIFLNHRLDSRKNLAMGIRFDGESSKIPYWMGAIRFRPKGNWMLGITISQRQGTAKEDEMEVRMNANLFSF
;
A
#
# COMPACT_ATOMS: atom_id res chain seq x y z
N ARG A 1 6.25 7.90 15.53
CA ARG A 1 6.10 6.42 15.47
C ARG A 1 4.73 6.06 15.99
N GLN A 2 3.95 5.36 15.18
CA GLN A 2 2.65 4.83 15.57
C GLN A 2 2.87 3.48 16.24
N ASN A 3 2.19 3.23 17.35
CA ASN A 3 2.17 1.94 18.00
C ASN A 3 0.84 1.28 17.70
N PHE A 4 0.89 0.09 17.15
CA PHE A 4 -0.30 -0.69 16.86
C PHE A 4 -0.07 -2.16 17.21
N GLY A 5 -1.14 -2.86 17.44
CA GLY A 5 -1.20 -4.32 17.54
C GLY A 5 -2.27 -4.82 16.58
N GLU A 6 -1.92 -5.80 15.77
CA GLU A 6 -2.82 -6.42 14.81
C GLU A 6 -2.84 -7.93 15.00
N LEU A 7 -4.03 -8.48 14.92
CA LEU A 7 -4.27 -9.92 14.86
C LEU A 7 -5.16 -10.19 13.65
N SER A 8 -4.70 -11.03 12.75
CA SER A 8 -5.47 -11.43 11.57
C SER A 8 -5.57 -12.95 11.47
N TYR A 9 -6.70 -13.41 10.98
CA TYR A 9 -6.95 -14.79 10.62
C TYR A 9 -7.52 -14.86 9.22
N GLU A 10 -6.90 -15.66 8.35
CA GLU A 10 -7.33 -15.87 6.99
C GLU A 10 -7.85 -17.31 6.82
N GLY A 11 -9.13 -17.43 6.49
CA GLY A 11 -9.75 -18.67 6.05
C GLY A 11 -9.78 -18.77 4.52
N SER A 12 -10.39 -19.84 3.99
CA SER A 12 -10.50 -20.03 2.52
C SER A 12 -11.45 -19.03 1.82
N THR A 13 -12.44 -18.52 2.54
CA THR A 13 -13.51 -17.66 2.01
C THR A 13 -13.82 -16.45 2.87
N TYR A 14 -13.11 -16.26 3.96
CA TYR A 14 -13.29 -15.13 4.86
C TYR A 14 -11.99 -14.78 5.57
N SER A 15 -11.88 -13.53 5.97
CA SER A 15 -10.83 -13.06 6.86
C SER A 15 -11.43 -12.31 8.04
N ILE A 16 -10.75 -12.36 9.18
CA ILE A 16 -11.09 -11.62 10.38
C ILE A 16 -9.85 -10.89 10.84
N SER A 17 -9.94 -9.60 11.06
CA SER A 17 -8.86 -8.81 11.60
C SER A 17 -9.30 -8.00 12.81
N ALA A 18 -8.38 -7.84 13.75
CA ALA A 18 -8.53 -6.97 14.91
C ALA A 18 -7.32 -6.05 14.98
N LEU A 19 -7.56 -4.76 14.99
CA LEU A 19 -6.53 -3.73 15.05
C LEU A 19 -6.74 -2.89 16.31
N THR A 20 -5.65 -2.56 16.98
CA THR A 20 -5.64 -1.54 18.02
C THR A 20 -4.46 -0.62 17.81
N GLN A 21 -4.70 0.67 17.94
CA GLN A 21 -3.69 1.71 17.78
C GLN A 21 -3.73 2.65 18.98
N TRP A 22 -2.58 2.94 19.56
CA TRP A 22 -2.51 3.79 20.75
C TRP A 22 -1.37 4.80 20.67
N GLN A 23 -1.59 5.94 21.33
CA GLN A 23 -0.59 6.96 21.52
C GLN A 23 0.38 6.54 22.61
N GLN A 24 1.67 6.58 22.33
CA GLN A 24 2.70 6.24 23.31
C GLN A 24 3.18 7.46 24.11
N ASN A 25 3.10 8.64 23.51
CA ASN A 25 3.53 9.90 24.11
C ASN A 25 2.61 11.04 23.69
N ASP A 26 2.67 12.14 24.40
CA ASP A 26 1.82 13.32 24.19
C ASP A 26 2.49 14.41 23.33
N TYR A 27 3.48 14.05 22.48
CA TYR A 27 4.19 15.04 21.66
C TYR A 27 3.52 15.31 20.31
N GLU A 28 2.72 14.40 19.82
CA GLU A 28 2.06 14.49 18.51
C GLU A 28 0.56 14.26 18.67
N SER A 29 -0.25 15.00 17.91
CA SER A 29 -1.67 14.70 17.78
C SER A 29 -1.84 13.38 17.01
N MET A 30 -2.72 12.52 17.46
CA MET A 30 -2.92 11.20 16.87
C MET A 30 -4.37 10.75 17.02
N VAL A 31 -4.85 10.02 16.02
CA VAL A 31 -6.07 9.23 16.14
C VAL A 31 -5.71 7.87 16.72
N THR A 32 -6.31 7.52 17.86
CA THR A 32 -6.21 6.20 18.48
C THR A 32 -7.42 5.36 18.11
N GLN A 33 -7.21 4.07 17.89
CA GLN A 33 -8.24 3.12 17.49
C GLN A 33 -8.30 1.97 18.50
N LYS A 34 -9.46 1.75 19.15
CA LYS A 34 -9.59 0.79 20.26
C LYS A 34 -11.00 0.22 20.38
N PRO A 35 -11.26 -1.00 19.96
CA PRO A 35 -10.61 -1.76 18.90
C PRO A 35 -11.19 -1.41 17.54
N SER A 36 -10.55 -1.87 16.46
CA SER A 36 -11.20 -2.09 15.18
C SER A 36 -11.31 -3.60 14.94
N LEU A 37 -12.50 -4.06 14.62
CA LEU A 37 -12.78 -5.45 14.27
C LEU A 37 -13.38 -5.47 12.88
N ARG A 38 -12.78 -6.21 11.96
CA ARG A 38 -13.25 -6.34 10.60
C ARG A 38 -13.40 -7.80 10.18
N ILE A 39 -14.48 -8.10 9.50
CA ILE A 39 -14.78 -9.39 8.89
C ILE A 39 -15.07 -9.15 7.43
N ASP A 40 -14.27 -9.75 6.56
CA ASP A 40 -14.50 -9.79 5.12
C ASP A 40 -14.82 -11.22 4.71
N ALA A 41 -15.90 -11.44 3.98
CA ALA A 41 -16.31 -12.74 3.46
C ALA A 41 -16.57 -12.68 1.96
N GLY A 42 -16.06 -13.65 1.24
CA GLY A 42 -16.22 -13.78 -0.20
C GLY A 42 -14.95 -13.54 -1.01
N PRO A 43 -15.06 -13.58 -2.35
CA PRO A 43 -16.29 -13.82 -3.11
C PRO A 43 -16.76 -15.29 -3.06
N THR A 44 -18.00 -15.51 -2.70
CA THR A 44 -18.66 -16.84 -2.68
C THR A 44 -19.85 -16.90 -3.64
N SER A 45 -20.17 -18.07 -4.14
CA SER A 45 -21.34 -18.24 -5.03
C SER A 45 -22.64 -18.07 -4.26
N LEU A 46 -23.53 -17.23 -4.77
CA LEU A 46 -24.87 -17.07 -4.23
C LEU A 46 -25.78 -18.26 -4.68
N PHE A 47 -26.19 -19.10 -3.74
CA PHE A 47 -27.07 -20.27 -4.00
C PHE A 47 -26.62 -21.13 -5.20
N ASP A 48 -25.33 -21.47 -5.27
CA ASP A 48 -24.74 -22.25 -6.39
C ASP A 48 -24.93 -21.61 -7.78
N SER A 49 -25.29 -20.35 -7.82
CA SER A 49 -25.40 -19.58 -9.06
C SER A 49 -24.03 -19.11 -9.55
N ARG A 50 -23.99 -18.50 -10.73
CA ARG A 50 -22.79 -17.82 -11.23
C ARG A 50 -22.66 -16.37 -10.70
N ILE A 51 -23.51 -15.98 -9.77
CA ILE A 51 -23.46 -14.69 -9.11
C ILE A 51 -22.58 -14.85 -7.88
N MET A 52 -21.55 -14.04 -7.79
CA MET A 52 -20.64 -14.00 -6.65
C MET A 52 -21.08 -12.90 -5.70
N GLN A 53 -20.98 -13.16 -4.40
CA GLN A 53 -21.28 -12.22 -3.33
C GLN A 53 -20.07 -12.01 -2.45
N SER A 54 -19.94 -10.77 -1.94
CA SER A 54 -18.95 -10.40 -0.93
C SER A 54 -19.61 -9.57 0.16
N ILE A 55 -19.16 -9.74 1.40
CA ILE A 55 -19.69 -9.06 2.59
C ILE A 55 -18.50 -8.50 3.34
N ALA A 56 -18.62 -7.25 3.81
CA ALA A 56 -17.67 -6.63 4.73
C ALA A 56 -18.45 -6.09 5.94
N ILE A 57 -17.95 -6.35 7.15
CA ILE A 57 -18.51 -5.83 8.40
C ILE A 57 -17.36 -5.28 9.21
N GLU A 58 -17.47 -4.05 9.68
CA GLU A 58 -16.45 -3.42 10.50
C GLU A 58 -17.09 -2.69 11.68
N TYR A 59 -16.51 -2.88 12.85
CA TYR A 59 -16.73 -2.05 14.02
C TYR A 59 -15.43 -1.38 14.42
N SER A 60 -15.44 -0.07 14.61
CA SER A 60 -14.25 0.71 14.99
C SER A 60 -14.61 1.77 16.02
N ASP A 61 -13.78 1.90 17.05
CA ASP A 61 -13.86 2.97 18.06
C ASP A 61 -12.64 3.88 17.90
N PHE A 62 -12.87 5.12 17.54
CA PHE A 62 -11.85 6.13 17.25
C PHE A 62 -11.85 7.24 18.28
N LYS A 63 -10.66 7.67 18.69
CA LYS A 63 -10.44 8.85 19.54
C LYS A 63 -9.32 9.71 18.97
N SER A 64 -9.65 10.94 18.58
CA SER A 64 -8.65 11.93 18.19
C SER A 64 -8.10 12.60 19.45
N LYS A 65 -6.78 12.64 19.57
CA LYS A 65 -6.07 13.28 20.69
C LYS A 65 -5.09 14.33 20.20
N THR A 66 -5.02 15.44 20.93
CA THR A 66 -3.98 16.46 20.70
C THR A 66 -2.62 15.98 21.19
N SER A 67 -1.58 16.76 20.87
CA SER A 67 -0.21 16.60 21.40
C SER A 67 -0.11 16.73 22.93
N HIS A 68 -1.18 17.11 23.63
CA HIS A 68 -1.26 17.20 25.10
C HIS A 68 -2.18 16.13 25.70
N GLY A 69 -2.56 15.10 24.91
CA GLY A 69 -3.39 14.01 25.37
C GLY A 69 -4.89 14.34 25.55
N VAL A 70 -5.31 15.56 25.16
CA VAL A 70 -6.71 15.97 25.24
C VAL A 70 -7.48 15.36 24.07
N THR A 71 -8.58 14.67 24.37
CA THR A 71 -9.48 14.13 23.35
C THR A 71 -10.27 15.27 22.68
N THR A 72 -10.21 15.35 21.37
CA THR A 72 -10.88 16.36 20.55
C THR A 72 -12.12 15.84 19.84
N ALA A 73 -12.16 14.55 19.53
CA ALA A 73 -13.31 13.88 18.92
C ALA A 73 -13.28 12.39 19.27
N GLU A 74 -14.47 11.85 19.50
CA GLU A 74 -14.68 10.39 19.66
C GLU A 74 -15.84 9.97 18.74
N SER A 75 -15.67 8.78 18.13
CA SER A 75 -16.69 8.20 17.26
C SER A 75 -16.60 6.69 17.29
N ALA A 76 -17.70 6.01 17.57
CA ALA A 76 -17.83 4.60 17.28
C ALA A 76 -18.54 4.41 15.94
N LYS A 77 -17.98 3.59 15.05
CA LYS A 77 -18.49 3.31 13.72
C LYS A 77 -18.88 1.84 13.59
N LEU A 78 -20.07 1.61 13.07
CA LEU A 78 -20.48 0.30 12.55
C LEU A 78 -20.69 0.43 11.04
N ASP A 79 -19.99 -0.37 10.29
CA ASP A 79 -19.97 -0.34 8.83
C ASP A 79 -20.35 -1.72 8.29
N PHE A 80 -21.29 -1.75 7.36
CA PHE A 80 -21.73 -2.96 6.68
C PHE A 80 -21.74 -2.74 5.17
N GLY A 81 -21.07 -3.62 4.42
CA GLY A 81 -21.02 -3.61 2.98
C GLY A 81 -21.43 -4.95 2.37
N TYR A 82 -22.14 -4.90 1.24
CA TYR A 82 -22.55 -6.05 0.47
C TYR A 82 -22.37 -5.81 -1.02
N LYS A 83 -21.75 -6.76 -1.75
CA LYS A 83 -21.52 -6.67 -3.19
C LYS A 83 -21.98 -7.94 -3.91
N LEU A 84 -22.61 -7.76 -5.05
CA LEU A 84 -22.96 -8.80 -6.01
C LEU A 84 -22.24 -8.51 -7.32
N GLN A 85 -21.69 -9.56 -7.94
CA GLN A 85 -21.08 -9.46 -9.27
C GLN A 85 -21.26 -10.75 -10.07
N ARG A 86 -21.24 -10.62 -11.40
CA ARG A 86 -21.32 -11.79 -12.28
C ARG A 86 -20.39 -11.64 -13.46
N ARG A 87 -19.54 -12.64 -13.70
CA ARG A 87 -18.68 -12.68 -14.89
C ARG A 87 -19.38 -13.30 -16.07
N PHE A 88 -19.35 -12.62 -17.21
CA PHE A 88 -19.75 -13.09 -18.52
C PHE A 88 -18.52 -13.19 -19.41
N SER A 89 -18.18 -14.41 -19.83
CA SER A 89 -17.09 -14.62 -20.80
C SER A 89 -17.66 -14.50 -22.21
N MET A 90 -17.06 -13.64 -23.01
CA MET A 90 -17.42 -13.32 -24.37
C MET A 90 -16.38 -13.91 -25.37
N PRO A 91 -16.66 -13.95 -26.66
CA PRO A 91 -15.65 -14.28 -27.66
C PRO A 91 -14.40 -13.43 -27.57
N LEU A 92 -13.29 -13.91 -28.14
CA LEU A 92 -11.98 -13.23 -28.17
C LEU A 92 -11.33 -13.03 -26.80
N GLY A 93 -11.75 -13.77 -25.77
CA GLY A 93 -11.17 -13.63 -24.42
C GLY A 93 -11.66 -12.42 -23.64
N LEU A 94 -12.65 -11.68 -24.16
CA LEU A 94 -13.27 -10.56 -23.45
C LEU A 94 -14.13 -11.07 -22.30
N ASN A 95 -14.00 -10.45 -21.13
CA ASN A 95 -14.84 -10.71 -19.97
C ASN A 95 -15.53 -9.43 -19.54
N TYR A 96 -16.85 -9.53 -19.34
CA TYR A 96 -17.68 -8.45 -18.81
C TYR A 96 -18.17 -8.81 -17.42
N ILE A 97 -17.99 -7.89 -16.46
CA ILE A 97 -18.34 -8.10 -15.05
C ILE A 97 -19.16 -6.91 -14.54
N PRO A 98 -20.50 -6.98 -14.64
CA PRO A 98 -21.35 -6.04 -13.93
C PRO A 98 -21.36 -6.33 -12.43
N SER A 99 -21.47 -5.28 -11.63
CA SER A 99 -21.54 -5.36 -10.17
C SER A 99 -22.54 -4.37 -9.59
N LEU A 100 -23.08 -4.73 -8.43
CA LEU A 100 -23.90 -3.87 -7.59
C LEU A 100 -23.37 -3.99 -6.17
N ALA A 101 -23.22 -2.85 -5.48
CA ALA A 101 -22.82 -2.84 -4.09
C ALA A 101 -23.70 -1.86 -3.28
N TYR A 102 -23.82 -2.18 -2.01
CA TYR A 102 -24.49 -1.38 -1.01
C TYR A 102 -23.63 -1.28 0.23
N ARG A 103 -23.57 -0.12 0.86
CA ARG A 103 -22.85 0.09 2.12
C ARG A 103 -23.65 1.02 3.02
N THR A 104 -23.74 0.65 4.29
CA THR A 104 -24.37 1.49 5.33
C THR A 104 -23.38 1.67 6.47
N GLN A 105 -23.32 2.90 6.96
CA GLN A 105 -22.43 3.32 8.04
C GLN A 105 -23.25 4.01 9.10
N SER A 106 -23.09 3.59 10.34
CA SER A 106 -23.72 4.19 11.52
C SER A 106 -22.63 4.69 12.46
N TYR A 107 -22.74 5.93 12.89
CA TYR A 107 -21.80 6.63 13.74
C TYR A 107 -22.48 7.00 15.04
N ASP A 108 -21.86 6.63 16.16
CA ASP A 108 -22.19 7.12 17.50
C ASP A 108 -21.16 8.19 17.85
N LEU A 109 -21.60 9.45 17.88
CA LEU A 109 -20.74 10.61 18.07
C LEU A 109 -20.89 11.13 19.49
N GLU A 110 -19.77 11.26 20.22
CA GLU A 110 -19.79 11.82 21.56
C GLU A 110 -20.40 13.24 21.54
N ASN A 111 -21.39 13.48 22.39
CA ASN A 111 -22.11 14.76 22.54
C ASN A 111 -22.90 15.23 21.31
N GLN A 112 -23.18 14.36 20.36
CA GLN A 112 -23.99 14.64 19.18
C GLN A 112 -25.04 13.55 18.97
N SER A 113 -26.05 13.81 18.13
CA SER A 113 -26.97 12.76 17.72
C SER A 113 -26.29 11.80 16.75
N ASN A 114 -26.60 10.51 16.88
CA ASN A 114 -26.14 9.47 15.97
C ASN A 114 -26.39 9.87 14.51
N SER A 115 -25.44 9.53 13.65
CA SER A 115 -25.51 9.81 12.23
C SER A 115 -25.48 8.50 11.45
N GLN A 116 -26.25 8.45 10.36
CA GLN A 116 -26.26 7.31 9.46
C GLN A 116 -26.13 7.79 8.02
N ARG A 117 -25.40 7.05 7.21
CA ARG A 117 -25.35 7.27 5.75
C ARG A 117 -25.35 5.94 5.00
N GLN A 118 -25.89 5.96 3.79
CA GLN A 118 -26.05 4.80 2.95
C GLN A 118 -25.60 5.12 1.54
N PHE A 119 -24.80 4.22 0.97
CA PHE A 119 -24.29 4.33 -0.39
C PHE A 119 -24.76 3.15 -1.23
N GLY A 120 -25.10 3.45 -2.47
CA GLY A 120 -25.27 2.46 -3.53
C GLY A 120 -24.19 2.65 -4.59
N GLU A 121 -23.67 1.55 -5.10
CA GLU A 121 -22.71 1.56 -6.21
C GLU A 121 -23.13 0.58 -7.28
N TRP A 122 -23.04 0.99 -8.54
CA TRP A 122 -23.09 0.09 -9.67
C TRP A 122 -21.80 0.20 -10.49
N GLY A 123 -21.36 -0.93 -10.97
CA GLY A 123 -20.09 -1.02 -11.67
C GLY A 123 -20.17 -1.91 -12.90
N ASN A 124 -19.26 -1.64 -13.82
CA ASN A 124 -19.04 -2.43 -15.02
C ASN A 124 -17.55 -2.57 -15.26
N GLU A 125 -17.11 -3.77 -15.57
CA GLU A 125 -15.72 -4.02 -15.95
C GLU A 125 -15.66 -4.79 -17.25
N LEU A 126 -14.71 -4.38 -18.10
CA LEU A 126 -14.33 -5.11 -19.32
C LEU A 126 -12.86 -5.50 -19.17
N HIS A 127 -12.56 -6.78 -19.33
CA HIS A 127 -11.20 -7.30 -19.27
C HIS A 127 -10.86 -8.08 -20.53
N LEU A 128 -9.69 -7.82 -21.07
CA LEU A 128 -9.12 -8.52 -22.20
C LEU A 128 -7.72 -9.01 -21.83
N TYR A 129 -7.46 -10.30 -21.98
CA TYR A 129 -6.20 -10.92 -21.61
C TYR A 129 -5.51 -11.55 -22.81
N PHE A 130 -4.22 -11.32 -22.89
CA PHE A 130 -3.31 -11.91 -23.86
C PHE A 130 -2.24 -12.72 -23.17
N HIS A 131 -1.77 -13.77 -23.78
CA HIS A 131 -0.62 -14.50 -23.31
C HIS A 131 0.22 -15.00 -24.47
N GLY A 132 1.52 -15.09 -24.24
CA GLY A 132 2.49 -15.59 -25.19
C GLY A 132 3.61 -16.36 -24.47
N ASN A 133 4.20 -17.34 -25.16
CA ASN A 133 5.37 -18.05 -24.66
C ASN A 133 6.50 -17.86 -25.67
N TYR A 134 7.69 -17.55 -25.17
CA TYR A 134 8.86 -17.25 -25.97
C TYR A 134 10.04 -18.10 -25.45
N GLU A 135 10.77 -18.72 -26.37
CA GLU A 135 12.04 -19.39 -26.06
C GLU A 135 13.14 -18.33 -26.11
N ILE A 136 13.76 -18.07 -24.99
CA ILE A 136 14.86 -17.10 -24.84
C ILE A 136 15.89 -17.76 -23.95
N ASN A 137 17.07 -18.03 -24.49
CA ASN A 137 18.17 -18.57 -23.69
C ASN A 137 19.15 -17.45 -23.33
N ASN A 138 19.27 -17.15 -22.03
CA ASN A 138 20.22 -16.17 -21.51
C ASN A 138 20.80 -16.66 -20.17
N GLU A 139 22.01 -17.16 -20.22
CA GLU A 139 22.70 -17.71 -19.05
C GLU A 139 23.05 -16.63 -17.99
N VAL A 140 23.34 -15.38 -18.42
CA VAL A 140 23.69 -14.28 -17.50
C VAL A 140 22.49 -13.87 -16.65
N TRP A 141 21.30 -13.89 -17.26
CA TRP A 141 20.06 -13.58 -16.58
C TRP A 141 19.32 -14.81 -16.06
N GLU A 142 19.89 -15.99 -16.27
CA GLU A 142 19.28 -17.27 -15.88
C GLU A 142 17.83 -17.38 -16.40
N ILE A 143 17.69 -17.35 -17.73
CA ILE A 143 16.39 -17.45 -18.43
C ILE A 143 16.52 -18.45 -19.57
N ASP A 144 15.63 -19.47 -19.60
CA ASP A 144 15.47 -20.41 -20.70
C ASP A 144 14.21 -20.14 -21.52
N GLN A 145 13.14 -19.69 -20.86
CA GLN A 145 11.83 -19.40 -21.47
C GLN A 145 11.20 -18.19 -20.78
N VAL A 146 10.38 -17.45 -21.53
CA VAL A 146 9.60 -16.35 -21.00
C VAL A 146 8.13 -16.55 -21.35
N ARG A 147 7.29 -16.46 -20.33
CA ARG A 147 5.84 -16.38 -20.47
C ARG A 147 5.40 -14.93 -20.23
N HIS A 148 4.71 -14.38 -21.22
CA HIS A 148 4.16 -13.03 -21.17
C HIS A 148 2.66 -13.08 -20.93
N PHE A 149 2.18 -12.34 -19.94
CA PHE A 149 0.76 -12.05 -19.71
C PHE A 149 0.54 -10.56 -19.85
N SER A 150 -0.45 -10.17 -20.64
CA SER A 150 -0.86 -8.77 -20.76
C SER A 150 -2.37 -8.68 -20.59
N GLY A 151 -2.82 -7.75 -19.76
CA GLY A 151 -4.22 -7.50 -19.46
C GLY A 151 -4.56 -6.03 -19.72
N LEU A 152 -5.63 -5.81 -20.46
CA LEU A 152 -6.27 -4.50 -20.59
C LEU A 152 -7.60 -4.55 -19.87
N SER A 153 -7.89 -3.59 -19.01
CA SER A 153 -9.19 -3.47 -18.38
C SER A 153 -9.73 -2.05 -18.42
N LEU A 154 -11.04 -1.96 -18.56
CA LEU A 154 -11.81 -0.74 -18.45
C LEU A 154 -12.82 -0.95 -17.33
N LYS A 155 -12.69 -0.19 -16.24
CA LYS A 155 -13.55 -0.28 -15.06
C LYS A 155 -14.32 1.02 -14.88
N HIS A 156 -15.64 0.92 -14.78
CA HIS A 156 -16.52 2.04 -14.48
C HIS A 156 -17.19 1.79 -13.15
N ARG A 157 -17.22 2.80 -12.30
CA ARG A 157 -17.93 2.80 -11.01
C ARG A 157 -18.69 4.11 -10.85
N ARG A 158 -19.94 3.97 -10.47
CA ARG A 158 -20.77 5.11 -10.06
C ARG A 158 -21.32 4.85 -8.67
N ARG A 159 -20.90 5.68 -7.74
CA ARG A 159 -21.32 5.70 -6.35
C ARG A 159 -22.31 6.84 -6.11
N THR A 160 -23.40 6.52 -5.46
CA THR A 160 -24.44 7.48 -5.10
C THR A 160 -24.73 7.43 -3.62
N LEU A 161 -24.91 8.59 -3.01
CA LEU A 161 -25.44 8.69 -1.66
C LEU A 161 -26.95 8.47 -1.75
N LEU A 162 -27.46 7.41 -1.11
CA LEU A 162 -28.87 7.04 -1.10
C LEU A 162 -29.63 7.78 -0.01
N GLU A 163 -29.03 7.83 1.19
CA GLU A 163 -29.59 8.45 2.37
C GLU A 163 -28.49 8.96 3.28
N GLN A 164 -28.75 10.10 3.91
CA GLN A 164 -27.89 10.65 4.94
C GLN A 164 -28.73 11.35 5.99
N GLU A 165 -28.78 10.76 7.18
CA GLU A 165 -29.43 11.37 8.32
C GLU A 165 -28.43 12.21 9.12
N ARG A 166 -28.78 13.48 9.36
CA ARG A 166 -28.12 14.41 10.28
C ARG A 166 -26.60 14.50 10.17
N SER A 167 -26.05 14.95 9.07
CA SER A 167 -24.64 15.15 9.13
C SER A 167 -24.09 16.32 8.35
N SER A 168 -23.76 17.33 9.04
CA SER A 168 -22.72 18.22 8.57
C SER A 168 -21.33 17.92 9.15
N ASN A 169 -21.17 16.99 10.11
CA ASN A 169 -19.95 16.91 10.92
C ASN A 169 -19.56 15.49 11.34
N ILE A 170 -19.60 14.50 10.42
CA ILE A 170 -18.90 13.23 10.71
C ILE A 170 -17.41 13.54 10.73
N PRO A 171 -16.70 13.34 11.85
CA PRO A 171 -15.28 13.58 11.89
C PRO A 171 -14.57 12.53 11.03
N ILE A 172 -13.66 12.97 10.18
CA ILE A 172 -12.79 12.07 9.42
C ILE A 172 -11.69 11.59 10.36
N LEU A 173 -11.85 10.40 10.90
CA LEU A 173 -10.92 9.81 11.87
C LEU A 173 -10.13 8.64 11.29
N ASP A 174 -10.62 8.00 10.23
CA ASP A 174 -9.94 6.92 9.52
C ASP A 174 -9.04 7.44 8.38
N HIS A 175 -8.16 8.38 8.68
CA HIS A 175 -7.31 8.99 7.67
C HIS A 175 -6.42 8.00 6.93
N PRO A 176 -6.26 8.19 5.61
CA PRO A 176 -5.30 7.43 4.83
C PRO A 176 -3.88 7.62 5.36
N PHE A 177 -3.25 6.54 5.75
CA PHE A 177 -1.85 6.54 6.16
C PHE A 177 -0.89 6.92 5.01
N SER A 178 -1.39 7.03 3.79
CA SER A 178 -0.55 7.31 2.64
C SER A 178 -1.34 7.73 1.41
N ASP A 179 -1.15 8.95 0.95
CA ASP A 179 -1.51 9.40 -0.41
C ASP A 179 -0.74 8.64 -1.50
N LEU A 180 -0.12 7.53 -1.15
CA LEU A 180 0.87 6.87 -1.97
C LEU A 180 0.26 5.82 -2.90
N ASN A 181 -0.90 5.30 -2.56
CA ASN A 181 -1.53 4.22 -3.30
C ASN A 181 -2.65 4.74 -4.19
N LEU A 182 -2.90 4.00 -5.25
CA LEU A 182 -4.08 4.18 -6.07
C LEU A 182 -5.32 3.97 -5.20
N SER A 183 -6.24 4.94 -5.20
CA SER A 183 -7.49 4.81 -4.43
C SER A 183 -8.31 3.60 -4.90
N PRO A 184 -8.86 2.81 -3.98
CA PRO A 184 -9.74 1.71 -4.35
C PRO A 184 -10.95 2.26 -5.12
N MET A 185 -11.42 1.52 -6.12
CA MET A 185 -12.60 1.91 -6.88
C MET A 185 -13.88 1.34 -6.28
N ASP A 186 -13.82 0.10 -5.82
CA ASP A 186 -14.98 -0.62 -5.29
C ASP A 186 -15.39 -0.09 -3.91
N LEU A 187 -16.67 0.07 -3.69
CA LEU A 187 -17.24 0.59 -2.45
C LEU A 187 -16.84 -0.24 -1.22
N LEU A 188 -16.66 -1.56 -1.36
CA LEU A 188 -16.28 -2.44 -0.26
C LEU A 188 -14.78 -2.43 0.02
N ASP A 189 -13.95 -2.07 -0.94
CA ASP A 189 -12.50 -2.06 -0.82
C ASP A 189 -11.99 -0.79 -0.09
N HIS A 190 -12.86 0.21 0.12
CA HIS A 190 -12.54 1.38 0.93
C HIS A 190 -12.50 1.00 2.41
N ILE A 191 -11.31 0.84 2.97
CA ILE A 191 -11.11 0.63 4.41
C ILE A 191 -11.31 1.96 5.15
N GLU A 192 -10.74 3.03 4.61
CA GLU A 192 -10.90 4.39 5.07
C GLU A 192 -12.16 4.96 4.40
N ALA A 193 -13.21 5.10 5.16
CA ALA A 193 -14.52 5.36 4.59
C ALA A 193 -15.25 6.56 5.20
N ASP A 194 -14.61 7.27 6.15
CA ASP A 194 -15.22 8.44 6.79
C ASP A 194 -15.37 9.62 5.82
N ASP A 195 -14.52 9.70 4.79
CA ASP A 195 -14.55 10.70 3.73
C ASP A 195 -15.24 10.24 2.44
N LEU A 196 -15.94 9.10 2.47
CA LEU A 196 -16.63 8.57 1.31
C LEU A 196 -17.65 9.57 0.74
N GLU A 197 -17.51 9.87 -0.55
CA GLU A 197 -18.40 10.79 -1.29
C GLU A 197 -19.01 10.13 -2.54
N PRO A 198 -20.14 10.65 -3.02
CA PRO A 198 -20.67 10.27 -4.33
C PRO A 198 -19.66 10.57 -5.43
N SER A 199 -19.41 9.60 -6.28
CA SER A 199 -18.40 9.74 -7.34
C SER A 199 -18.76 8.90 -8.56
N GLU A 200 -18.24 9.31 -9.71
CA GLU A 200 -18.29 8.50 -10.94
C GLU A 200 -16.91 8.52 -11.57
N VAL A 201 -16.30 7.33 -11.71
CA VAL A 201 -14.92 7.16 -12.17
C VAL A 201 -14.85 6.08 -13.23
N LEU A 202 -14.07 6.35 -14.27
CA LEU A 202 -13.67 5.42 -15.30
C LEU A 202 -12.17 5.20 -15.18
N ARG A 203 -11.72 3.96 -14.91
CA ARG A 203 -10.31 3.57 -14.84
C ARG A 203 -9.93 2.73 -16.03
N LEU A 204 -8.91 3.15 -16.75
CA LEU A 204 -8.21 2.34 -17.74
C LEU A 204 -6.98 1.72 -17.07
N GLU A 205 -6.82 0.41 -17.21
CA GLU A 205 -5.66 -0.31 -16.64
C GLU A 205 -4.98 -1.12 -17.74
N TRP A 206 -3.65 -1.14 -17.68
CA TRP A 206 -2.83 -2.03 -18.48
C TRP A 206 -1.81 -2.73 -17.58
N THR A 207 -1.89 -4.04 -17.52
CA THR A 207 -1.00 -4.87 -16.72
C THR A 207 -0.16 -5.75 -17.61
N ASN A 208 1.13 -5.89 -17.29
CA ASN A 208 2.03 -6.77 -18.03
C ASN A 208 2.91 -7.52 -17.05
N ASN A 209 2.93 -8.85 -17.18
CA ASN A 209 3.79 -9.72 -16.38
C ASN A 209 4.62 -10.59 -17.30
N LEU A 210 5.94 -10.58 -17.08
CA LEU A 210 6.88 -11.52 -17.70
C LEU A 210 7.36 -12.50 -16.63
N ILE A 211 7.14 -13.78 -16.87
CA ILE A 211 7.62 -14.85 -16.00
C ILE A 211 8.67 -15.64 -16.76
N GLY A 212 9.92 -15.60 -16.28
CA GLY A 212 11.01 -16.39 -16.79
C GLY A 212 11.10 -17.74 -16.09
N THR A 213 11.53 -18.77 -16.81
CA THR A 213 11.93 -20.04 -16.22
C THR A 213 13.40 -20.29 -16.49
N TYR A 214 14.10 -20.88 -15.51
CA TYR A 214 15.48 -21.34 -15.66
C TYR A 214 15.68 -22.64 -14.88
N GLN A 215 16.11 -23.68 -15.57
CA GLN A 215 16.30 -25.02 -14.99
C GLN A 215 15.07 -25.51 -14.19
N GLY A 216 13.86 -25.23 -14.71
CA GLY A 216 12.58 -25.64 -14.10
C GLY A 216 12.11 -24.76 -12.93
N SER A 217 12.86 -23.73 -12.53
CA SER A 217 12.43 -22.74 -11.53
C SER A 217 11.81 -21.53 -12.21
N ALA A 218 10.63 -21.11 -11.79
CA ALA A 218 9.95 -19.91 -12.30
C ALA A 218 10.28 -18.67 -11.48
N ARG A 219 10.45 -17.53 -12.15
CA ARG A 219 10.70 -16.22 -11.54
C ARG A 219 9.97 -15.13 -12.30
N GLU A 220 9.35 -14.19 -11.60
CA GLU A 220 8.84 -12.98 -12.21
C GLU A 220 10.01 -12.09 -12.65
N LEU A 221 10.01 -11.70 -13.91
CA LEU A 221 11.02 -10.84 -14.51
C LEU A 221 10.57 -9.39 -14.57
N LEU A 222 9.29 -9.17 -14.87
CA LEU A 222 8.67 -7.86 -14.98
C LEU A 222 7.24 -7.95 -14.49
N CYS A 223 6.86 -7.02 -13.62
CA CYS A 223 5.48 -6.63 -13.36
C CYS A 223 5.37 -5.14 -13.68
N LEU A 224 4.51 -4.78 -14.64
CA LEU A 224 4.23 -3.40 -15.02
C LEU A 224 2.73 -3.16 -14.96
N ASN A 225 2.31 -2.21 -14.12
CA ASN A 225 0.92 -1.80 -13.96
C ASN A 225 0.80 -0.31 -14.26
N LEU A 226 -0.06 0.03 -15.21
CA LEU A 226 -0.37 1.40 -15.58
C LEU A 226 -1.87 1.65 -15.39
N PHE A 227 -2.20 2.76 -14.75
CA PHE A 227 -3.58 3.13 -14.42
C PHE A 227 -3.84 4.59 -14.78
N GLN A 228 -5.01 4.85 -15.34
CA GLN A 228 -5.50 6.19 -15.63
C GLN A 228 -6.94 6.31 -15.12
N ASP A 229 -7.17 7.20 -14.17
CA ASP A 229 -8.50 7.54 -13.67
C ASP A 229 -9.05 8.75 -14.42
N LEU A 230 -10.29 8.65 -14.88
CA LEU A 230 -11.07 9.72 -15.47
C LEU A 230 -12.32 9.92 -14.62
N TRP A 231 -12.41 11.05 -13.94
CA TRP A 231 -13.57 11.44 -13.13
C TRP A 231 -14.61 12.11 -14.02
N VAL A 232 -15.85 11.60 -13.96
CA VAL A 232 -16.93 12.06 -14.86
C VAL A 232 -17.70 13.24 -14.27
N ASN A 233 -17.68 13.41 -12.94
CA ASN A 233 -18.41 14.48 -12.25
C ASN A 233 -17.47 15.48 -11.57
N ASP A 234 -17.49 16.73 -12.03
CA ASP A 234 -16.66 17.87 -11.58
C ASP A 234 -17.02 18.42 -10.19
N ARG A 235 -17.39 17.59 -9.21
CA ARG A 235 -17.83 18.12 -7.90
C ARG A 235 -16.72 18.41 -6.90
N LEU A 236 -15.50 18.01 -7.18
CA LEU A 236 -14.37 18.26 -6.30
C LEU A 236 -13.29 19.06 -7.04
N GLU A 237 -12.78 20.11 -6.43
CA GLU A 237 -11.70 20.95 -6.96
C GLU A 237 -10.40 20.16 -7.26
N ASP A 238 -10.28 18.91 -6.79
CA ASP A 238 -9.14 18.03 -6.98
C ASP A 238 -9.34 16.89 -7.99
N THR A 239 -10.28 17.01 -8.93
CA THR A 239 -10.57 15.97 -9.94
C THR A 239 -9.58 15.95 -11.10
N ASN A 240 -8.35 16.32 -10.87
CA ASN A 240 -7.32 16.18 -11.90
C ASN A 240 -7.10 14.70 -12.21
N PRO A 241 -7.14 14.30 -13.50
CA PRO A 241 -6.86 12.93 -13.88
C PRO A 241 -5.41 12.60 -13.55
N HIS A 242 -5.22 11.59 -12.71
CA HIS A 242 -3.91 11.11 -12.36
C HIS A 242 -3.54 9.89 -13.19
N PHE A 243 -2.31 9.87 -13.67
CA PHE A 243 -1.70 8.68 -14.23
C PHE A 243 -0.83 8.01 -13.17
N TYR A 244 -1.02 6.73 -12.98
CA TYR A 244 -0.24 5.91 -12.06
C TYR A 244 0.55 4.87 -12.83
N GLY A 245 1.80 4.68 -12.44
CA GLY A 245 2.66 3.63 -12.98
C GLY A 245 3.40 2.93 -11.87
N GLU A 246 3.41 1.61 -11.92
CA GLU A 246 4.19 0.73 -11.05
C GLU A 246 5.00 -0.21 -11.90
N VAL A 247 6.27 -0.36 -11.58
CA VAL A 247 7.17 -1.30 -12.25
C VAL A 247 8.02 -2.05 -11.24
N GLU A 248 8.03 -3.36 -11.38
CA GLU A 248 8.96 -4.25 -10.70
C GLU A 248 9.70 -5.04 -11.79
N LEU A 249 11.01 -4.92 -11.83
CA LEU A 249 11.87 -5.57 -12.82
C LEU A 249 12.95 -6.37 -12.12
N HIS A 250 12.96 -7.68 -12.31
CA HIS A 250 13.94 -8.62 -11.78
C HIS A 250 14.62 -9.38 -12.90
N PRO A 251 15.45 -8.72 -13.74
CA PRO A 251 16.03 -9.33 -14.93
C PRO A 251 16.99 -10.49 -14.56
N ALA A 252 17.61 -10.42 -13.39
CA ALA A 252 18.47 -11.45 -12.84
C ALA A 252 18.23 -11.65 -11.34
N PRO A 253 18.61 -12.80 -10.75
CA PRO A 253 18.45 -13.04 -9.30
C PRO A 253 19.19 -12.03 -8.41
N TRP A 254 20.20 -11.39 -8.99
CA TRP A 254 21.08 -10.43 -8.30
C TRP A 254 20.70 -8.97 -8.52
N LEU A 255 19.71 -8.65 -9.41
CA LEU A 255 19.31 -7.30 -9.76
C LEU A 255 17.79 -7.15 -9.65
N SER A 256 17.33 -6.15 -8.88
CA SER A 256 15.94 -5.67 -8.90
C SER A 256 15.86 -4.16 -9.08
N LEU A 257 14.84 -3.74 -9.82
CA LEU A 257 14.43 -2.35 -10.00
C LEU A 257 12.95 -2.26 -9.67
N GLU A 258 12.60 -1.38 -8.74
CA GLU A 258 11.23 -1.15 -8.30
C GLU A 258 10.93 0.34 -8.46
N GLY A 259 9.82 0.68 -9.09
CA GLY A 259 9.46 2.06 -9.34
C GLY A 259 7.97 2.31 -9.23
N GLN A 260 7.60 3.48 -8.73
CA GLN A 260 6.23 3.98 -8.69
C GLN A 260 6.21 5.44 -9.10
N SER A 261 5.16 5.83 -9.81
CA SER A 261 4.95 7.21 -10.26
C SER A 261 3.48 7.58 -10.18
N LYS A 262 3.21 8.81 -9.72
CA LYS A 262 1.91 9.46 -9.80
C LYS A 262 2.11 10.82 -10.47
N ILE A 263 1.41 11.06 -11.57
CA ILE A 263 1.54 12.25 -12.40
C ILE A 263 0.17 12.90 -12.53
N ASP A 264 0.08 14.20 -12.30
CA ASP A 264 -1.07 15.01 -12.70
C ASP A 264 -1.03 15.20 -14.21
N VAL A 265 -2.01 14.66 -14.92
CA VAL A 265 -2.04 14.70 -16.40
C VAL A 265 -2.31 16.10 -16.93
N ASN A 266 -3.11 16.91 -16.22
CA ASN A 266 -3.46 18.25 -16.65
C ASN A 266 -2.31 19.24 -16.45
N ALA A 267 -1.66 19.18 -15.30
CA ALA A 267 -0.51 20.04 -15.00
C ALA A 267 0.77 19.53 -15.66
N GLY A 268 0.84 18.24 -16.04
CA GLY A 268 2.08 17.60 -16.49
C GLY A 268 3.12 17.50 -15.37
N GLU A 269 2.68 17.64 -14.12
CA GLU A 269 3.56 17.67 -12.96
C GLU A 269 3.62 16.30 -12.27
N SER A 270 4.80 15.97 -11.80
CA SER A 270 5.00 14.80 -10.99
C SER A 270 4.62 15.07 -9.54
N LEU A 271 3.59 14.38 -9.07
CA LEU A 271 3.16 14.46 -7.67
C LEU A 271 4.03 13.59 -6.78
N LYS A 272 4.47 12.44 -7.30
CA LYS A 272 5.28 11.48 -6.57
C LYS A 272 6.05 10.58 -7.54
N HIS A 273 7.31 10.34 -7.18
CA HIS A 273 8.12 9.27 -7.77
C HIS A 273 8.86 8.50 -6.68
N SER A 274 9.01 7.22 -6.88
CA SER A 274 9.99 6.42 -6.16
C SER A 274 10.67 5.47 -7.14
N LEU A 275 11.97 5.31 -6.98
CA LEU A 275 12.76 4.35 -7.75
C LEU A 275 13.77 3.71 -6.81
N THR A 276 13.81 2.40 -6.77
CA THR A 276 14.77 1.63 -5.99
C THR A 276 15.50 0.67 -6.91
N CYS A 277 16.82 0.74 -6.91
CA CYS A 277 17.70 -0.24 -7.52
C CYS A 277 18.38 -1.05 -6.42
N ARG A 278 18.34 -2.35 -6.53
CA ARG A 278 19.01 -3.25 -5.60
C ARG A 278 19.89 -4.24 -6.36
N ILE A 279 21.16 -4.29 -5.96
CA ILE A 279 22.16 -5.24 -6.48
C ILE A 279 22.60 -6.14 -5.34
N ARG A 280 22.45 -7.44 -5.54
CA ARG A 280 22.80 -8.45 -4.56
C ARG A 280 23.81 -9.45 -5.14
N ASP A 281 25.02 -9.44 -4.62
CA ASP A 281 26.04 -10.44 -4.97
C ASP A 281 25.96 -11.61 -3.98
N GLY A 282 25.15 -12.60 -4.32
CA GLY A 282 24.93 -13.78 -3.51
C GLY A 282 24.58 -13.43 -2.05
N ARG A 283 25.44 -13.85 -1.11
CA ARG A 283 25.32 -13.56 0.33
C ARG A 283 26.34 -12.54 0.83
N VAL A 284 27.13 -11.97 -0.07
CA VAL A 284 28.27 -11.13 0.32
C VAL A 284 27.89 -9.65 0.31
N ASN A 285 27.31 -9.19 -0.77
CA ASN A 285 26.96 -7.78 -0.94
C ASN A 285 25.46 -7.61 -1.15
N ASP A 286 24.91 -6.53 -0.58
CA ASP A 286 23.55 -6.05 -0.84
C ASP A 286 23.61 -4.51 -0.87
N LEU A 287 23.60 -3.94 -2.08
CA LEU A 287 23.57 -2.51 -2.33
C LEU A 287 22.16 -2.12 -2.73
N ARG A 288 21.60 -1.11 -2.06
CA ARG A 288 20.32 -0.50 -2.41
C ARG A 288 20.52 0.99 -2.61
N VAL A 289 20.04 1.50 -3.73
CA VAL A 289 19.95 2.92 -4.04
C VAL A 289 18.49 3.24 -4.29
N SER A 290 17.93 4.17 -3.51
CA SER A 290 16.54 4.59 -3.62
C SER A 290 16.47 6.09 -3.84
N TYR A 291 15.58 6.51 -4.71
CA TYR A 291 15.22 7.89 -4.99
C TYR A 291 13.74 8.08 -4.68
N PHE A 292 13.41 9.15 -3.97
CA PHE A 292 12.05 9.54 -3.66
C PHE A 292 11.87 11.01 -3.96
N LYS A 293 10.78 11.35 -4.64
CA LYS A 293 10.32 12.72 -4.83
C LYS A 293 8.85 12.79 -4.49
N ARG A 294 8.48 13.79 -3.72
CA ARG A 294 7.10 14.09 -3.38
C ARG A 294 6.90 15.59 -3.38
N GLN A 295 5.87 16.08 -4.08
CA GLN A 295 5.62 17.51 -4.25
C GLN A 295 5.59 18.30 -2.93
N SER A 296 5.06 17.71 -1.85
CA SER A 296 4.95 18.35 -0.53
C SER A 296 6.14 18.12 0.42
N PHE A 297 7.07 17.19 0.11
CA PHE A 297 8.15 16.78 1.02
C PHE A 297 9.55 16.86 0.41
N GLY A 298 9.64 17.29 -0.87
CA GLY A 298 10.91 17.42 -1.53
C GLY A 298 11.47 16.14 -2.14
N GLU A 299 12.78 16.11 -2.28
CA GLU A 299 13.54 15.10 -3.00
C GLU A 299 14.59 14.46 -2.09
N GLU A 300 14.60 13.12 -2.02
CA GLU A 300 15.51 12.38 -1.16
C GLU A 300 16.16 11.21 -1.90
N TRP A 301 17.46 11.02 -1.67
CA TRP A 301 18.23 9.86 -2.06
C TRP A 301 18.62 9.05 -0.84
N GLN A 302 18.52 7.74 -0.95
CA GLN A 302 18.97 6.81 0.08
C GLN A 302 19.93 5.80 -0.53
N ILE A 303 21.08 5.62 0.09
CA ILE A 303 22.05 4.60 -0.28
C ILE A 303 22.26 3.71 0.95
N PHE A 304 22.07 2.43 0.76
CA PHE A 304 22.30 1.42 1.79
C PHE A 304 23.20 0.32 1.24
N LEU A 305 24.26 0.03 1.96
CA LEU A 305 25.20 -1.05 1.66
C LEU A 305 25.26 -2.00 2.84
N ASN A 306 25.13 -3.30 2.56
CA ASN A 306 25.38 -4.36 3.51
C ASN A 306 26.45 -5.28 2.92
N HIS A 307 27.58 -5.44 3.60
CA HIS A 307 28.73 -6.22 3.15
C HIS A 307 29.13 -7.25 4.19
N ARG A 308 29.15 -8.51 3.79
CA ARG A 308 29.60 -9.61 4.62
C ARG A 308 31.11 -9.78 4.49
N LEU A 309 31.85 -9.39 5.51
CA LEU A 309 33.31 -9.49 5.55
C LEU A 309 33.76 -10.96 5.65
N ASP A 310 33.07 -11.73 6.49
CA ASP A 310 33.30 -13.18 6.65
C ASP A 310 32.03 -13.87 7.17
N SER A 311 32.10 -15.16 7.51
CA SER A 311 30.96 -15.91 8.05
C SER A 311 30.42 -15.36 9.40
N ARG A 312 31.18 -14.52 10.07
CA ARG A 312 30.88 -14.01 11.41
C ARG A 312 30.76 -12.50 11.49
N LYS A 313 31.19 -11.75 10.46
CA LYS A 313 31.25 -10.30 10.48
C LYS A 313 30.47 -9.72 9.31
N ASN A 314 29.69 -8.70 9.62
CA ASN A 314 28.90 -7.96 8.65
C ASN A 314 29.04 -6.46 8.90
N LEU A 315 29.24 -5.69 7.83
CA LEU A 315 29.30 -4.24 7.81
C LEU A 315 28.05 -3.72 7.14
N ALA A 316 27.36 -2.74 7.74
CA ALA A 316 26.26 -2.02 7.12
C ALA A 316 26.55 -0.53 7.13
N MET A 317 26.21 0.15 6.03
CA MET A 317 26.33 1.62 5.89
C MET A 317 25.03 2.13 5.29
N GLY A 318 24.57 3.31 5.74
CA GLY A 318 23.39 3.97 5.21
C GLY A 318 23.62 5.46 5.17
N ILE A 319 23.18 6.10 4.07
CA ILE A 319 23.24 7.55 3.88
C ILE A 319 21.91 8.00 3.29
N ARG A 320 21.37 9.10 3.80
CA ARG A 320 20.27 9.86 3.20
C ARG A 320 20.82 11.21 2.74
N PHE A 321 20.45 11.59 1.54
CA PHE A 321 20.81 12.87 0.95
C PHE A 321 19.52 13.59 0.55
N ASP A 322 19.37 14.81 1.02
CA ASP A 322 18.28 15.70 0.65
C ASP A 322 18.68 16.45 -0.64
N GLY A 323 17.96 16.21 -1.73
CA GLY A 323 18.25 16.77 -3.05
C GLY A 323 18.00 18.27 -3.13
N GLU A 324 17.05 18.81 -2.37
CA GLU A 324 16.73 20.24 -2.39
C GLU A 324 17.73 21.05 -1.59
N SER A 325 18.03 20.64 -0.37
CA SER A 325 18.95 21.37 0.51
C SER A 325 20.41 21.00 0.28
N SER A 326 20.70 19.96 -0.50
CA SER A 326 22.05 19.40 -0.73
C SER A 326 22.74 19.00 0.59
N LYS A 327 21.98 18.54 1.59
CA LYS A 327 22.49 18.13 2.90
C LYS A 327 22.39 16.61 3.07
N ILE A 328 23.13 16.10 4.04
CA ILE A 328 23.05 14.71 4.50
C ILE A 328 22.33 14.71 5.86
N PRO A 329 20.96 14.59 5.86
CA PRO A 329 20.21 14.64 7.11
C PRO A 329 20.40 13.38 7.98
N TYR A 330 20.94 12.30 7.40
CA TYR A 330 21.16 11.07 8.14
C TYR A 330 22.28 10.24 7.52
N TRP A 331 23.14 9.71 8.37
CA TRP A 331 24.04 8.62 8.02
C TRP A 331 24.16 7.62 9.17
N MET A 332 24.51 6.38 8.83
CA MET A 332 24.79 5.32 9.78
C MET A 332 25.91 4.41 9.30
N GLY A 333 26.69 3.91 10.26
CA GLY A 333 27.64 2.82 10.09
C GLY A 333 27.40 1.78 11.18
N ALA A 334 27.35 0.51 10.81
CA ALA A 334 27.16 -0.56 11.76
C ALA A 334 28.10 -1.73 11.46
N ILE A 335 28.68 -2.29 12.51
CA ILE A 335 29.39 -3.58 12.44
C ILE A 335 28.68 -4.58 13.33
N ARG A 336 28.39 -5.74 12.78
CA ARG A 336 27.85 -6.88 13.51
C ARG A 336 28.82 -8.02 13.45
N PHE A 337 29.06 -8.67 14.56
CA PHE A 337 29.92 -9.83 14.61
C PHE A 337 29.34 -10.91 15.52
N ARG A 338 29.59 -12.16 15.14
CA ARG A 338 29.18 -13.35 15.88
C ARG A 338 30.41 -13.96 16.53
N PRO A 339 30.67 -13.72 17.84
CA PRO A 339 31.69 -14.42 18.58
C PRO A 339 31.36 -15.95 18.64
N LYS A 340 32.16 -16.71 19.33
CA LYS A 340 31.86 -18.14 19.54
C LYS A 340 30.55 -18.31 20.31
N GLY A 341 29.70 -19.25 19.89
CA GLY A 341 28.44 -19.55 20.51
C GLY A 341 27.26 -18.82 19.82
N ASN A 342 26.15 -18.70 20.53
CA ASN A 342 24.87 -18.16 20.02
C ASN A 342 24.73 -16.63 20.16
N TRP A 343 25.82 -15.92 20.39
CA TRP A 343 25.81 -14.47 20.57
C TRP A 343 26.00 -13.74 19.24
N MET A 344 25.23 -12.68 19.06
CA MET A 344 25.50 -11.67 18.04
C MET A 344 25.66 -10.32 18.75
N LEU A 345 26.80 -9.69 18.50
CA LEU A 345 27.12 -8.36 19.01
C LEU A 345 27.09 -7.37 17.86
N GLY A 346 26.56 -6.19 18.12
CA GLY A 346 26.49 -5.13 17.13
C GLY A 346 26.85 -3.79 17.73
N ILE A 347 27.55 -2.98 16.94
CA ILE A 347 27.83 -1.58 17.23
C ILE A 347 27.29 -0.79 16.05
N THR A 348 26.45 0.21 16.33
CA THR A 348 25.92 1.13 15.34
C THR A 348 26.27 2.55 15.78
N ILE A 349 26.79 3.33 14.85
CA ILE A 349 27.00 4.77 15.01
C ILE A 349 26.11 5.44 13.97
N SER A 350 25.30 6.38 14.38
CA SER A 350 24.46 7.14 13.46
C SER A 350 24.41 8.62 13.87
N GLN A 351 24.24 9.48 12.86
CA GLN A 351 24.00 10.89 13.07
C GLN A 351 22.75 11.28 12.30
N ARG A 352 21.88 12.02 12.97
CA ARG A 352 20.72 12.70 12.38
C ARG A 352 20.96 14.20 12.50
N GLN A 353 20.71 14.93 11.41
CA GLN A 353 20.68 16.39 11.38
C GLN A 353 19.25 16.82 11.06
N GLY A 354 18.63 17.59 11.96
CA GLY A 354 17.26 18.07 11.82
C GLY A 354 17.14 19.54 12.17
N THR A 355 16.00 19.94 12.70
CA THR A 355 15.83 21.23 13.36
C THR A 355 16.62 21.24 14.67
N ALA A 356 16.99 22.41 15.21
CA ALA A 356 17.94 22.61 16.34
C ALA A 356 17.74 21.73 17.61
N LYS A 357 16.62 20.98 17.70
CA LYS A 357 16.34 20.00 18.77
C LYS A 357 16.53 18.53 18.35
N GLU A 358 16.88 18.28 17.09
CA GLU A 358 16.94 16.92 16.49
C GLU A 358 18.34 16.55 16.01
N ASP A 359 19.34 17.42 16.17
CA ASP A 359 20.73 17.08 15.89
C ASP A 359 21.23 16.11 16.95
N GLU A 360 21.28 14.83 16.59
CA GLU A 360 21.64 13.76 17.51
C GLU A 360 22.68 12.84 16.90
N MET A 361 23.74 12.59 17.68
CA MET A 361 24.69 11.51 17.40
C MET A 361 24.41 10.37 18.36
N GLU A 362 24.08 9.21 17.84
CA GLU A 362 23.78 8.02 18.62
C GLU A 362 24.85 6.94 18.43
N VAL A 363 25.31 6.37 19.54
CA VAL A 363 26.11 5.14 19.55
C VAL A 363 25.30 4.07 20.26
N ARG A 364 24.88 3.05 19.53
CA ARG A 364 24.10 1.94 20.06
C ARG A 364 24.91 0.65 20.04
N MET A 365 24.96 -0.02 21.19
CA MET A 365 25.51 -1.37 21.31
C MET A 365 24.37 -2.33 21.60
N ASN A 366 24.33 -3.44 20.87
CA ASN A 366 23.35 -4.50 21.09
C ASN A 366 24.04 -5.86 21.19
N ALA A 367 23.48 -6.71 22.05
CA ALA A 367 23.88 -8.09 22.20
C ALA A 367 22.63 -8.96 22.17
N ASN A 368 22.56 -9.87 21.21
CA ASN A 368 21.43 -10.79 21.06
C ASN A 368 21.92 -12.23 21.26
N LEU A 369 21.19 -13.00 22.07
CA LEU A 369 21.38 -14.43 22.24
C LEU A 369 20.34 -15.17 21.40
N PHE A 370 20.78 -16.06 20.52
CA PHE A 370 19.89 -16.94 19.78
C PHE A 370 19.75 -18.29 20.52
N SER A 371 18.53 -18.64 20.91
CA SER A 371 18.19 -20.01 21.29
C SER A 371 17.78 -20.76 20.01
N PHE A 372 18.34 -21.92 19.77
CA PHE A 372 17.92 -22.86 18.72
C PHE A 372 16.92 -23.84 19.28
#